data_1b6e40de206fae24593813335dc63495
#
_entry.id   1b6e40de206fae24593813335dc63495
#
_cell.length_a   1.000
_cell.length_b   1.000
_cell.length_c   1.000
_cell.angle_alpha   90.00
_cell.angle_beta   90.00
_cell.angle_gamma   90.00
#
_symmetry.space_group_name_H-M   'P 1'
#
loop_
_entity.id
_entity.type
_entity.pdbx_description
1 polymer ?
#
loop_
_entity_poly.entity_id
_entity_poly.type
_entity_poly.pdbx_seq_one_letter_code
_entity_poly.pdbx_strand_id
1 'polypeptide(L)'
;MSNILFQNALKRISQKTPPIWFMRQAGRYHSHYQNLKEKYSFEKLCKNPELASEVACGPVNEFDFDISILFSDILFLLEGLGLPLHFNPAPIFGDFITKDNLSEYSNIDKAIEHMEFQSKAIRITREQLPNSKSLIGFVGGPWTLLRFATNKKKNLNKIEDFHFDFLKNILLPLIKKNINLQLDAGAEIVMIFDSGLNDIQSDFFKLNYLSLIEDIIKSFPNKIGYYFKGKELNDFSIIFNSSLAGIGINNTINIKDTFALYKSGFIQGNFDESKMILDQSQLIEEIKYFCEEMKSIESLEGWICSLGHGINKLTPEKNVHLFIETIRKNFS
;
A
#
# COMPACT_ATOMS: atom_id res chain seq x y z
N MET A 1 10.40 -1.34 -19.29
CA MET A 1 11.27 -2.32 -18.60
C MET A 1 11.05 -2.12 -17.11
N SER A 2 11.37 -3.09 -16.27
CA SER A 2 11.04 -3.13 -14.83
C SER A 2 12.28 -3.54 -14.04
N ASN A 3 12.31 -3.26 -12.73
CA ASN A 3 13.39 -3.71 -11.85
C ASN A 3 13.44 -5.24 -11.79
N ILE A 4 14.62 -5.82 -12.11
CA ILE A 4 14.75 -7.27 -12.18
C ILE A 4 14.55 -7.98 -10.84
N LEU A 5 15.02 -7.36 -9.73
CA LEU A 5 14.85 -7.93 -8.39
C LEU A 5 13.37 -8.00 -8.02
N PHE A 6 12.59 -6.97 -8.40
CA PHE A 6 11.15 -6.96 -8.16
C PHE A 6 10.43 -8.02 -9.01
N GLN A 7 10.79 -8.16 -10.31
CA GLN A 7 10.23 -9.19 -11.18
C GLN A 7 10.54 -10.60 -10.68
N ASN A 8 11.75 -10.80 -10.15
CA ASN A 8 12.12 -12.07 -9.52
C ASN A 8 11.31 -12.34 -8.26
N ALA A 9 11.09 -11.31 -7.41
CA ALA A 9 10.26 -11.45 -6.22
C ALA A 9 8.81 -11.80 -6.56
N LEU A 10 8.21 -11.15 -7.58
CA LEU A 10 6.86 -11.49 -8.06
C LEU A 10 6.73 -12.95 -8.50
N LYS A 11 7.77 -13.51 -9.08
CA LYS A 11 7.80 -14.89 -9.62
C LYS A 11 8.41 -15.92 -8.66
N ARG A 12 8.80 -15.49 -7.45
CA ARG A 12 9.53 -16.29 -6.46
C ARG A 12 10.78 -16.95 -7.05
N ILE A 13 11.50 -16.22 -7.88
CA ILE A 13 12.81 -16.64 -8.38
C ILE A 13 13.84 -16.32 -7.31
N SER A 14 14.69 -17.32 -6.99
CA SER A 14 15.77 -17.16 -6.02
C SER A 14 16.72 -16.03 -6.43
N GLN A 15 17.05 -15.17 -5.48
CA GLN A 15 17.99 -14.07 -5.67
C GLN A 15 18.66 -13.74 -4.34
N LYS A 16 19.89 -13.25 -4.39
CA LYS A 16 20.63 -12.89 -3.18
C LYS A 16 20.10 -11.60 -2.59
N THR A 17 19.98 -10.55 -3.40
CA THR A 17 19.58 -9.22 -2.96
C THR A 17 18.08 -9.03 -3.11
N PRO A 18 17.32 -8.68 -2.05
CA PRO A 18 15.92 -8.36 -2.17
C PRO A 18 15.74 -6.97 -2.77
N PRO A 19 14.65 -6.70 -3.53
CA PRO A 19 14.25 -5.34 -3.84
C PRO A 19 13.79 -4.62 -2.57
N ILE A 20 14.00 -3.30 -2.52
CA ILE A 20 13.68 -2.47 -1.35
C ILE A 20 12.72 -1.34 -1.76
N TRP A 21 11.65 -1.18 -1.01
CA TRP A 21 10.78 0.00 -1.03
C TRP A 21 10.06 0.16 0.30
N PHE A 22 9.59 1.36 0.63
CA PHE A 22 8.87 1.61 1.87
C PHE A 22 7.48 2.17 1.60
N MET A 23 6.48 1.67 2.33
CA MET A 23 5.19 2.33 2.41
C MET A 23 5.38 3.77 2.91
N ARG A 24 4.81 4.76 2.21
CA ARG A 24 4.98 6.20 2.47
C ARG A 24 6.42 6.69 2.28
N GLN A 25 7.23 6.04 1.44
CA GLN A 25 8.59 6.47 1.12
C GLN A 25 8.66 7.93 0.61
N ALA A 26 7.66 8.40 -0.11
CA ALA A 26 7.43 9.81 -0.35
C ALA A 26 6.59 10.38 0.81
N GLY A 27 7.21 11.18 1.70
CA GLY A 27 6.52 11.61 2.89
C GLY A 27 7.25 12.66 3.72
N ARG A 28 6.65 13.03 4.83
CA ARG A 28 7.05 14.16 5.69
C ARG A 28 8.43 14.04 6.34
N TYR A 29 9.08 12.92 6.29
CA TYR A 29 10.46 12.75 6.75
C TYR A 29 11.48 13.25 5.72
N HIS A 30 11.11 13.29 4.43
CA HIS A 30 11.97 13.54 3.29
C HIS A 30 11.99 15.03 2.93
N SER A 31 13.18 15.62 2.88
CA SER A 31 13.39 17.06 2.61
C SER A 31 12.84 17.48 1.25
N HIS A 32 13.01 16.65 0.21
CA HIS A 32 12.44 16.90 -1.11
C HIS A 32 10.92 17.11 -1.05
N TYR A 33 10.20 16.21 -0.36
CA TYR A 33 8.76 16.35 -0.18
C TYR A 33 8.39 17.59 0.66
N GLN A 34 9.16 17.89 1.70
CA GLN A 34 8.92 19.08 2.53
C GLN A 34 9.03 20.37 1.73
N ASN A 35 10.06 20.50 0.88
CA ASN A 35 10.27 21.66 0.00
C ASN A 35 9.09 21.86 -0.98
N LEU A 36 8.51 20.78 -1.48
CA LEU A 36 7.32 20.85 -2.33
C LEU A 36 6.07 21.24 -1.53
N LYS A 37 5.93 20.71 -0.31
CA LYS A 37 4.80 21.01 0.56
C LYS A 37 4.77 22.46 1.07
N GLU A 38 5.91 23.14 1.14
CA GLU A 38 5.96 24.58 1.42
C GLU A 38 5.29 25.42 0.32
N LYS A 39 5.30 24.94 -0.91
CA LYS A 39 4.78 25.65 -2.09
C LYS A 39 3.36 25.23 -2.47
N TYR A 40 2.96 24.02 -2.14
CA TYR A 40 1.72 23.40 -2.60
C TYR A 40 0.98 22.68 -1.49
N SER A 41 -0.36 22.74 -1.51
CA SER A 41 -1.19 21.92 -0.59
C SER A 41 -1.03 20.42 -0.91
N PHE A 42 -1.35 19.58 0.06
CA PHE A 42 -1.30 18.11 -0.11
C PHE A 42 -2.19 17.65 -1.27
N GLU A 43 -3.41 18.19 -1.36
CA GLU A 43 -4.34 17.87 -2.43
C GLU A 43 -3.77 18.25 -3.80
N LYS A 44 -3.12 19.43 -3.89
CA LYS A 44 -2.50 19.86 -5.13
C LYS A 44 -1.34 18.96 -5.52
N LEU A 45 -0.51 18.55 -4.56
CA LEU A 45 0.58 17.60 -4.81
C LEU A 45 0.07 16.24 -5.31
N CYS A 46 -1.08 15.77 -4.82
CA CYS A 46 -1.66 14.50 -5.25
C CYS A 46 -2.40 14.60 -6.60
N LYS A 47 -3.15 15.69 -6.83
CA LYS A 47 -4.08 15.82 -7.97
C LYS A 47 -3.46 16.48 -9.21
N ASN A 48 -2.31 17.13 -9.07
CA ASN A 48 -1.55 17.58 -10.23
C ASN A 48 -0.58 16.45 -10.64
N PRO A 49 -0.71 15.88 -11.86
CA PRO A 49 0.04 14.69 -12.28
C PRO A 49 1.56 14.89 -12.30
N GLU A 50 2.03 16.08 -12.70
CA GLU A 50 3.45 16.42 -12.76
C GLU A 50 4.04 16.47 -11.34
N LEU A 51 3.36 17.16 -10.41
CA LEU A 51 3.79 17.23 -9.02
C LEU A 51 3.73 15.88 -8.32
N ALA A 52 2.69 15.09 -8.57
CA ALA A 52 2.59 13.73 -8.01
C ALA A 52 3.74 12.84 -8.50
N SER A 53 4.11 12.96 -9.78
CA SER A 53 5.26 12.25 -10.36
C SER A 53 6.58 12.71 -9.73
N GLU A 54 6.79 14.03 -9.58
CA GLU A 54 7.99 14.58 -8.95
C GLU A 54 8.14 14.06 -7.51
N VAL A 55 7.05 14.05 -6.74
CA VAL A 55 7.04 13.49 -5.37
C VAL A 55 7.33 11.99 -5.36
N ALA A 56 6.77 11.22 -6.30
CA ALA A 56 6.96 9.76 -6.37
C ALA A 56 8.40 9.37 -6.78
N CYS A 57 9.05 10.17 -7.63
CA CYS A 57 10.42 9.95 -8.09
C CYS A 57 11.47 10.35 -7.04
N GLY A 58 11.18 11.36 -6.21
CA GLY A 58 12.13 11.91 -5.23
C GLY A 58 12.84 10.84 -4.39
N PRO A 59 12.13 9.96 -3.66
CA PRO A 59 12.75 8.93 -2.83
C PRO A 59 13.59 7.91 -3.62
N VAL A 60 13.16 7.58 -4.85
CA VAL A 60 13.91 6.65 -5.71
C VAL A 60 15.23 7.26 -6.13
N ASN A 61 15.24 8.55 -6.45
CA ASN A 61 16.44 9.26 -6.85
C ASN A 61 17.40 9.48 -5.67
N GLU A 62 16.87 9.78 -4.47
CA GLU A 62 17.67 10.08 -3.28
C GLU A 62 18.22 8.81 -2.62
N PHE A 63 17.36 7.81 -2.38
CA PHE A 63 17.71 6.63 -1.59
C PHE A 63 17.98 5.38 -2.43
N ASP A 64 17.86 5.48 -3.74
CA ASP A 64 18.02 4.35 -4.66
C ASP A 64 17.04 3.17 -4.39
N PHE A 65 15.80 3.47 -3.98
CA PHE A 65 14.76 2.46 -3.90
C PHE A 65 14.56 1.73 -5.25
N ASP A 66 14.23 0.45 -5.19
CA ASP A 66 14.03 -0.38 -6.39
C ASP A 66 12.65 -0.18 -7.02
N ILE A 67 11.69 0.28 -6.23
CA ILE A 67 10.28 0.42 -6.60
C ILE A 67 9.79 1.81 -6.22
N SER A 68 9.21 2.53 -7.18
CA SER A 68 8.40 3.72 -6.93
C SER A 68 6.94 3.33 -6.75
N ILE A 69 6.20 4.14 -6.03
CA ILE A 69 4.76 3.99 -5.86
C ILE A 69 4.07 5.31 -6.21
N LEU A 70 2.90 5.22 -6.86
CA LEU A 70 2.04 6.37 -7.10
C LEU A 70 1.94 7.25 -5.83
N PHE A 71 2.09 8.58 -5.99
CA PHE A 71 1.82 9.51 -4.90
C PHE A 71 0.37 9.99 -4.97
N SER A 72 -0.45 9.55 -4.01
CA SER A 72 -1.89 9.84 -3.93
C SER A 72 -2.40 9.56 -2.51
N ASP A 73 -3.72 9.62 -2.33
CA ASP A 73 -4.39 9.18 -1.09
C ASP A 73 -5.52 8.18 -1.41
N ILE A 74 -5.70 7.19 -0.53
CA ILE A 74 -6.74 6.16 -0.66
C ILE A 74 -8.16 6.73 -0.64
N LEU A 75 -8.34 7.90 -0.01
CA LEU A 75 -9.66 8.50 0.24
C LEU A 75 -10.20 9.29 -0.95
N PHE A 76 -9.39 9.57 -1.96
CA PHE A 76 -9.85 10.25 -3.17
C PHE A 76 -10.91 9.46 -3.95
N LEU A 77 -10.98 8.14 -3.77
CA LEU A 77 -12.11 7.34 -4.27
C LEU A 77 -13.45 7.77 -3.65
N LEU A 78 -13.45 8.07 -2.36
CA LEU A 78 -14.65 8.54 -1.66
C LEU A 78 -15.00 9.99 -2.06
N GLU A 79 -14.00 10.84 -2.26
CA GLU A 79 -14.21 12.18 -2.81
C GLU A 79 -14.80 12.11 -4.23
N GLY A 80 -14.33 11.20 -5.06
CA GLY A 80 -14.88 10.95 -6.39
C GLY A 80 -16.35 10.55 -6.38
N LEU A 81 -16.81 9.82 -5.37
CA LEU A 81 -18.24 9.53 -5.15
C LEU A 81 -19.04 10.77 -4.74
N GLY A 82 -18.38 11.85 -4.37
CA GLY A 82 -19.02 13.11 -3.97
C GLY A 82 -18.94 13.44 -2.48
N LEU A 83 -18.27 12.62 -1.66
CA LEU A 83 -18.02 12.94 -0.26
C LEU A 83 -17.05 14.12 -0.14
N PRO A 84 -17.44 15.25 0.47
CA PRO A 84 -16.55 16.39 0.65
C PRO A 84 -15.34 15.99 1.51
N LEU A 85 -14.13 16.09 0.96
CA LEU A 85 -12.89 15.72 1.61
C LEU A 85 -11.91 16.88 1.63
N HIS A 86 -11.34 17.17 2.80
CA HIS A 86 -10.26 18.14 3.00
C HIS A 86 -9.16 17.55 3.88
N PHE A 87 -7.94 18.09 3.76
CA PHE A 87 -6.81 17.67 4.60
C PHE A 87 -6.27 18.85 5.41
N ASN A 88 -6.34 18.74 6.78
CA ASN A 88 -5.79 19.75 7.69
C ASN A 88 -5.32 19.15 9.04
N PRO A 89 -4.12 18.63 9.20
CA PRO A 89 -3.36 17.84 8.23
C PRO A 89 -3.95 16.43 8.03
N ALA A 90 -4.90 16.01 8.89
CA ALA A 90 -5.62 14.73 8.76
C ALA A 90 -6.82 14.90 7.81
N PRO A 91 -7.31 13.81 7.21
CA PRO A 91 -8.51 13.87 6.39
C PRO A 91 -9.75 14.22 7.23
N ILE A 92 -10.54 15.16 6.73
CA ILE A 92 -11.80 15.65 7.29
C ILE A 92 -12.87 15.51 6.22
N PHE A 93 -13.92 14.76 6.52
CA PHE A 93 -15.10 14.65 5.67
C PHE A 93 -16.18 15.63 6.11
N GLY A 94 -16.79 16.31 5.16
CA GLY A 94 -17.91 17.22 5.41
C GLY A 94 -19.25 16.50 5.51
N ASP A 95 -19.33 15.25 5.07
CA ASP A 95 -20.52 14.40 5.15
C ASP A 95 -20.11 12.91 5.27
N PHE A 96 -21.08 12.05 5.59
CA PHE A 96 -20.87 10.60 5.73
C PHE A 96 -22.02 9.83 5.11
N ILE A 97 -21.73 8.64 4.63
CA ILE A 97 -22.71 7.73 4.06
C ILE A 97 -23.57 7.11 5.15
N THR A 98 -24.87 7.21 4.97
CA THR A 98 -25.92 6.65 5.80
C THR A 98 -26.88 5.83 4.96
N LYS A 99 -27.83 5.14 5.61
CA LYS A 99 -28.89 4.43 4.89
C LYS A 99 -29.73 5.35 4.00
N ASP A 100 -29.94 6.59 4.45
CA ASP A 100 -30.89 7.52 3.80
C ASP A 100 -30.27 8.24 2.59
N ASN A 101 -28.95 8.44 2.57
CA ASN A 101 -28.25 9.16 1.48
C ASN A 101 -27.38 8.27 0.58
N LEU A 102 -27.39 6.95 0.74
CA LEU A 102 -26.55 6.00 -0.01
C LEU A 102 -26.65 6.19 -1.53
N SER A 103 -27.83 6.47 -2.06
CA SER A 103 -28.07 6.66 -3.49
C SER A 103 -27.37 7.90 -4.06
N GLU A 104 -27.09 8.92 -3.25
CA GLU A 104 -26.40 10.14 -3.67
C GLU A 104 -24.92 9.88 -3.99
N TYR A 105 -24.31 8.84 -3.37
CA TYR A 105 -22.91 8.46 -3.46
C TYR A 105 -22.71 7.17 -4.28
N SER A 106 -23.49 6.95 -5.32
CA SER A 106 -23.49 5.72 -6.10
C SER A 106 -22.98 5.85 -7.55
N ASN A 107 -22.60 7.05 -7.98
CA ASN A 107 -22.14 7.28 -9.35
C ASN A 107 -20.66 6.89 -9.53
N ILE A 108 -20.44 5.60 -9.81
CA ILE A 108 -19.11 5.02 -9.98
C ILE A 108 -18.36 5.60 -11.17
N ASP A 109 -19.07 5.87 -12.29
CA ASP A 109 -18.42 6.38 -13.51
C ASP A 109 -17.87 7.78 -13.29
N LYS A 110 -18.64 8.67 -12.67
CA LYS A 110 -18.16 9.99 -12.27
C LYS A 110 -16.99 9.91 -11.29
N ALA A 111 -17.03 8.96 -10.36
CA ALA A 111 -15.94 8.77 -9.40
C ALA A 111 -14.64 8.35 -10.12
N ILE A 112 -14.71 7.51 -11.14
CA ILE A 112 -13.52 7.10 -11.91
C ILE A 112 -13.00 8.23 -12.80
N GLU A 113 -13.87 9.01 -13.43
CA GLU A 113 -13.47 10.23 -14.15
C GLU A 113 -12.69 11.19 -13.22
N HIS A 114 -13.15 11.35 -11.98
CA HIS A 114 -12.42 12.13 -10.97
C HIS A 114 -11.01 11.58 -10.70
N MET A 115 -10.77 10.27 -10.84
CA MET A 115 -9.48 9.62 -10.60
C MET A 115 -8.49 9.66 -11.78
N GLU A 116 -8.85 10.29 -12.91
CA GLU A 116 -7.98 10.38 -14.10
C GLU A 116 -6.60 10.99 -13.81
N PHE A 117 -6.48 11.84 -12.78
CA PHE A 117 -5.19 12.40 -12.37
C PHE A 117 -4.20 11.31 -11.94
N GLN A 118 -4.66 10.20 -11.35
CA GLN A 118 -3.79 9.07 -10.98
C GLN A 118 -3.23 8.37 -12.21
N SER A 119 -4.05 8.14 -13.22
CA SER A 119 -3.61 7.56 -14.50
C SER A 119 -2.51 8.43 -15.15
N LYS A 120 -2.73 9.74 -15.23
CA LYS A 120 -1.75 10.69 -15.76
C LYS A 120 -0.46 10.70 -14.93
N ALA A 121 -0.56 10.74 -13.60
CA ALA A 121 0.58 10.70 -12.70
C ALA A 121 1.43 9.42 -12.89
N ILE A 122 0.79 8.26 -13.03
CA ILE A 122 1.49 6.98 -13.28
C ILE A 122 2.24 7.02 -14.62
N ARG A 123 1.63 7.51 -15.70
CA ARG A 123 2.28 7.63 -17.01
C ARG A 123 3.52 8.52 -16.95
N ILE A 124 3.39 9.71 -16.38
CA ILE A 124 4.50 10.67 -16.23
C ILE A 124 5.59 10.07 -15.32
N THR A 125 5.22 9.45 -14.21
CA THR A 125 6.19 8.79 -13.31
C THR A 125 6.95 7.69 -14.04
N ARG A 126 6.26 6.86 -14.86
CA ARG A 126 6.93 5.81 -15.63
C ARG A 126 7.92 6.37 -16.66
N GLU A 127 7.60 7.49 -17.30
CA GLU A 127 8.49 8.17 -18.25
C GLU A 127 9.73 8.75 -17.57
N GLN A 128 9.60 9.25 -16.34
CA GLN A 128 10.70 9.86 -15.58
C GLN A 128 11.60 8.84 -14.88
N LEU A 129 11.05 7.69 -14.47
CA LEU A 129 11.81 6.66 -13.77
C LEU A 129 12.78 5.93 -14.72
N PRO A 130 14.01 5.64 -14.26
CA PRO A 130 14.90 4.73 -14.98
C PRO A 130 14.23 3.39 -15.29
N ASN A 131 14.58 2.78 -16.42
CA ASN A 131 14.06 1.47 -16.83
C ASN A 131 14.41 0.33 -15.84
N SER A 132 15.39 0.54 -14.97
CA SER A 132 15.79 -0.39 -13.92
C SER A 132 14.94 -0.29 -12.64
N LYS A 133 13.98 0.63 -12.59
CA LYS A 133 13.10 0.84 -11.45
C LYS A 133 11.67 0.42 -11.79
N SER A 134 11.00 -0.20 -10.84
CA SER A 134 9.59 -0.60 -10.96
C SER A 134 8.65 0.52 -10.49
N LEU A 135 7.40 0.47 -10.94
CA LEU A 135 6.34 1.38 -10.52
C LEU A 135 5.09 0.59 -10.14
N ILE A 136 4.58 0.84 -8.94
CA ILE A 136 3.36 0.23 -8.44
C ILE A 136 2.28 1.27 -8.17
N GLY A 137 1.03 0.85 -8.28
CA GLY A 137 -0.12 1.62 -7.85
C GLY A 137 -0.61 1.19 -6.48
N PHE A 138 -1.66 1.87 -5.98
CA PHE A 138 -2.35 1.43 -4.77
C PHE A 138 -3.78 1.93 -4.70
N VAL A 139 -4.58 1.23 -3.89
CA VAL A 139 -5.95 1.60 -3.51
C VAL A 139 -6.19 1.33 -2.03
N GLY A 140 -7.18 1.99 -1.46
CA GLY A 140 -7.67 1.65 -0.12
C GLY A 140 -8.41 0.32 -0.12
N GLY A 141 -8.22 -0.49 0.94
CA GLY A 141 -9.00 -1.70 1.13
C GLY A 141 -10.48 -1.39 1.39
N PRO A 142 -11.41 -2.27 0.96
CA PRO A 142 -12.84 -2.01 1.07
C PRO A 142 -13.28 -1.68 2.49
N TRP A 143 -12.77 -2.41 3.50
CA TRP A 143 -13.10 -2.15 4.90
C TRP A 143 -12.58 -0.82 5.39
N THR A 144 -11.33 -0.48 5.05
CA THR A 144 -10.74 0.81 5.41
C THR A 144 -11.54 1.96 4.82
N LEU A 145 -11.94 1.87 3.54
CA LEU A 145 -12.77 2.89 2.89
C LEU A 145 -14.16 3.00 3.51
N LEU A 146 -14.83 1.86 3.79
CA LEU A 146 -16.13 1.86 4.47
C LEU A 146 -16.08 2.61 5.80
N ARG A 147 -15.05 2.36 6.61
CA ARG A 147 -14.89 3.01 7.93
C ARG A 147 -14.76 4.53 7.81
N PHE A 148 -14.02 5.00 6.81
CA PHE A 148 -13.91 6.45 6.54
C PHE A 148 -15.22 7.02 6.03
N ALA A 149 -15.88 6.35 5.08
CA ALA A 149 -17.12 6.81 4.47
C ALA A 149 -18.28 6.93 5.46
N THR A 150 -18.30 6.09 6.52
CA THR A 150 -19.41 6.05 7.50
C THR A 150 -19.07 6.69 8.85
N ASN A 151 -17.95 7.44 8.95
CA ASN A 151 -17.43 8.05 10.21
C ASN A 151 -17.19 7.07 11.36
N LYS A 152 -17.09 5.79 11.07
CA LYS A 152 -16.89 4.76 12.10
C LYS A 152 -15.41 4.39 12.21
N LYS A 153 -14.55 5.40 12.39
CA LYS A 153 -13.09 5.23 12.57
C LYS A 153 -12.73 4.37 13.79
N LYS A 154 -13.64 4.26 14.76
CA LYS A 154 -13.53 3.38 15.93
C LYS A 154 -14.86 2.65 16.10
N ASN A 155 -14.86 1.33 15.99
CA ASN A 155 -15.98 0.42 16.27
C ASN A 155 -17.15 0.46 15.26
N LEU A 156 -16.99 -0.22 14.14
CA LEU A 156 -18.13 -0.74 13.38
C LEU A 156 -18.64 -2.00 14.10
N ASN A 157 -19.19 -1.81 15.33
CA ASN A 157 -19.62 -2.93 16.18
C ASN A 157 -20.80 -3.70 15.60
N LYS A 158 -21.51 -3.14 14.62
CA LYS A 158 -22.62 -3.78 13.92
C LYS A 158 -22.62 -3.39 12.46
N ILE A 159 -22.48 -4.39 11.59
CA ILE A 159 -22.71 -4.26 10.15
C ILE A 159 -24.21 -4.24 9.94
N GLU A 160 -24.71 -3.19 9.30
CA GLU A 160 -26.10 -3.07 8.84
C GLU A 160 -26.14 -3.38 7.33
N ASP A 161 -27.30 -3.73 6.81
CA ASP A 161 -27.48 -4.12 5.40
C ASP A 161 -26.92 -3.05 4.43
N PHE A 162 -27.13 -1.76 4.70
CA PHE A 162 -26.61 -0.71 3.84
C PHE A 162 -25.09 -0.62 3.80
N HIS A 163 -24.39 -1.02 4.87
CA HIS A 163 -22.92 -1.10 4.85
C HIS A 163 -22.44 -2.21 3.90
N PHE A 164 -23.13 -3.33 3.90
CA PHE A 164 -22.83 -4.43 3.00
C PHE A 164 -23.19 -4.09 1.56
N ASP A 165 -24.32 -3.42 1.34
CA ASP A 165 -24.72 -2.91 0.03
C ASP A 165 -23.71 -1.91 -0.52
N PHE A 166 -23.24 -0.98 0.30
CA PHE A 166 -22.19 -0.04 -0.08
C PHE A 166 -20.88 -0.74 -0.43
N LEU A 167 -20.44 -1.70 0.41
CA LEU A 167 -19.24 -2.50 0.13
C LEU A 167 -19.35 -3.24 -1.20
N LYS A 168 -20.44 -3.97 -1.40
CA LYS A 168 -20.60 -4.91 -2.52
C LYS A 168 -20.95 -4.22 -3.83
N ASN A 169 -21.89 -3.27 -3.78
CA ASN A 169 -22.51 -2.71 -4.97
C ASN A 169 -21.87 -1.39 -5.43
N ILE A 170 -21.10 -0.71 -4.56
CA ILE A 170 -20.48 0.58 -4.86
C ILE A 170 -18.96 0.50 -4.71
N LEU A 171 -18.43 0.22 -3.52
CA LEU A 171 -16.98 0.26 -3.27
C LEU A 171 -16.23 -0.82 -4.08
N LEU A 172 -16.73 -2.04 -4.11
CA LEU A 172 -16.05 -3.13 -4.82
C LEU A 172 -15.91 -2.85 -6.34
N PRO A 173 -16.99 -2.49 -7.07
CA PRO A 173 -16.87 -2.09 -8.47
C PRO A 173 -15.97 -0.87 -8.67
N LEU A 174 -16.05 0.13 -7.81
CA LEU A 174 -15.23 1.33 -7.87
C LEU A 174 -13.75 1.02 -7.69
N ILE A 175 -13.39 0.21 -6.68
CA ILE A 175 -12.02 -0.25 -6.45
C ILE A 175 -11.49 -1.00 -7.67
N LYS A 176 -12.28 -1.92 -8.25
CA LYS A 176 -11.89 -2.66 -9.46
C LYS A 176 -11.63 -1.73 -10.65
N LYS A 177 -12.50 -0.75 -10.88
CA LYS A 177 -12.29 0.24 -11.94
C LYS A 177 -11.04 1.08 -11.71
N ASN A 178 -10.76 1.48 -10.47
CA ASN A 178 -9.55 2.24 -10.14
C ASN A 178 -8.27 1.40 -10.26
N ILE A 179 -8.32 0.12 -9.89
CA ILE A 179 -7.21 -0.82 -10.13
C ILE A 179 -6.92 -0.90 -11.64
N ASN A 180 -7.95 -1.11 -12.47
CA ASN A 180 -7.79 -1.17 -13.90
C ASN A 180 -7.19 0.12 -14.46
N LEU A 181 -7.70 1.29 -14.05
CA LEU A 181 -7.19 2.61 -14.44
C LEU A 181 -5.67 2.73 -14.18
N GLN A 182 -5.19 2.26 -13.02
CA GLN A 182 -3.79 2.32 -12.65
C GLN A 182 -2.93 1.32 -13.43
N LEU A 183 -3.42 0.09 -13.65
CA LEU A 183 -2.73 -0.94 -14.44
C LEU A 183 -2.60 -0.51 -15.91
N ASP A 184 -3.67 0.01 -16.52
CA ASP A 184 -3.69 0.51 -17.90
C ASP A 184 -2.77 1.73 -18.09
N ALA A 185 -2.53 2.48 -17.02
CA ALA A 185 -1.58 3.59 -17.00
C ALA A 185 -0.11 3.15 -16.91
N GLY A 186 0.17 1.89 -16.56
CA GLY A 186 1.52 1.33 -16.51
C GLY A 186 2.02 0.92 -15.12
N ALA A 187 1.16 0.89 -14.10
CA ALA A 187 1.51 0.26 -12.83
C ALA A 187 1.70 -1.26 -13.03
N GLU A 188 2.77 -1.83 -12.49
CA GLU A 188 3.08 -3.26 -12.65
C GLU A 188 2.16 -4.15 -11.83
N ILE A 189 1.84 -3.70 -10.62
CA ILE A 189 0.82 -4.24 -9.71
C ILE A 189 0.14 -3.10 -8.98
N VAL A 190 -0.99 -3.39 -8.33
CA VAL A 190 -1.67 -2.45 -7.43
C VAL A 190 -1.75 -3.05 -6.04
N MET A 191 -1.27 -2.29 -5.03
CA MET A 191 -1.37 -2.66 -3.62
C MET A 191 -2.74 -2.26 -3.05
N ILE A 192 -3.43 -3.16 -2.39
CA ILE A 192 -4.60 -2.85 -1.58
C ILE A 192 -4.12 -2.62 -0.15
N PHE A 193 -4.33 -1.41 0.39
CA PHE A 193 -3.98 -1.08 1.78
C PHE A 193 -5.21 -1.16 2.68
N ASP A 194 -5.28 -2.23 3.47
CA ASP A 194 -6.38 -2.49 4.38
C ASP A 194 -5.93 -2.51 5.85
N SER A 195 -5.54 -1.35 6.34
CA SER A 195 -4.95 -1.18 7.67
C SER A 195 -5.96 -1.09 8.82
N GLY A 196 -7.25 -1.20 8.53
CA GLY A 196 -8.33 -0.98 9.49
C GLY A 196 -9.07 -2.24 9.95
N LEU A 197 -8.50 -3.44 9.82
CA LEU A 197 -9.21 -4.70 10.07
C LEU A 197 -9.38 -5.08 11.55
N ASN A 198 -8.83 -4.30 12.50
CA ASN A 198 -8.95 -4.59 13.94
C ASN A 198 -10.40 -4.71 14.40
N ASP A 199 -11.30 -3.91 13.82
CA ASP A 199 -12.67 -3.75 14.30
C ASP A 199 -13.67 -4.61 13.52
N ILE A 200 -13.24 -5.33 12.49
CA ILE A 200 -14.13 -6.20 11.73
C ILE A 200 -14.49 -7.43 12.54
N GLN A 201 -15.78 -7.71 12.68
CA GLN A 201 -16.26 -8.91 13.38
C GLN A 201 -15.77 -10.18 12.68
N SER A 202 -15.29 -11.16 13.45
CA SER A 202 -14.65 -12.37 12.92
C SER A 202 -15.56 -13.16 11.97
N ASP A 203 -16.84 -13.30 12.28
CA ASP A 203 -17.77 -14.04 11.42
C ASP A 203 -18.03 -13.28 10.11
N PHE A 204 -18.26 -11.97 10.18
CA PHE A 204 -18.41 -11.15 8.97
C PHE A 204 -17.15 -11.17 8.12
N PHE A 205 -15.98 -11.10 8.76
CA PHE A 205 -14.69 -11.16 8.06
C PHE A 205 -14.56 -12.47 7.27
N LYS A 206 -14.77 -13.61 7.92
CA LYS A 206 -14.59 -14.94 7.30
C LYS A 206 -15.67 -15.28 6.28
N LEU A 207 -16.93 -14.97 6.57
CA LEU A 207 -18.07 -15.42 5.75
C LEU A 207 -18.39 -14.46 4.58
N ASN A 208 -18.06 -13.17 4.72
CA ASN A 208 -18.46 -12.15 3.75
C ASN A 208 -17.26 -11.36 3.19
N TYR A 209 -16.39 -10.82 4.07
CA TYR A 209 -15.38 -9.87 3.65
C TYR A 209 -14.28 -10.51 2.80
N LEU A 210 -13.77 -11.66 3.20
CA LEU A 210 -12.73 -12.36 2.43
C LEU A 210 -13.17 -12.70 1.01
N SER A 211 -14.46 -13.01 0.80
CA SER A 211 -14.99 -13.25 -0.55
C SER A 211 -14.96 -12.01 -1.45
N LEU A 212 -15.09 -10.80 -0.89
CA LEU A 212 -14.95 -9.55 -1.63
C LEU A 212 -13.49 -9.32 -2.06
N ILE A 213 -12.54 -9.62 -1.18
CA ILE A 213 -11.12 -9.55 -1.51
C ILE A 213 -10.74 -10.58 -2.58
N GLU A 214 -11.23 -11.81 -2.42
CA GLU A 214 -11.01 -12.88 -3.41
C GLU A 214 -11.57 -12.50 -4.80
N ASP A 215 -12.73 -11.85 -4.85
CA ASP A 215 -13.35 -11.38 -6.09
C ASP A 215 -12.49 -10.29 -6.79
N ILE A 216 -11.85 -9.39 -6.04
CA ILE A 216 -10.87 -8.45 -6.60
C ILE A 216 -9.68 -9.22 -7.19
N ILE A 217 -9.10 -10.15 -6.43
CA ILE A 217 -7.93 -10.91 -6.84
C ILE A 217 -8.22 -11.70 -8.13
N LYS A 218 -9.37 -12.38 -8.20
CA LYS A 218 -9.80 -13.13 -9.39
C LYS A 218 -9.99 -12.25 -10.62
N SER A 219 -10.37 -10.98 -10.43
CA SER A 219 -10.52 -10.02 -11.53
C SER A 219 -9.17 -9.55 -12.10
N PHE A 220 -8.09 -9.62 -11.31
CA PHE A 220 -6.76 -9.15 -11.68
C PHE A 220 -5.67 -10.15 -11.28
N PRO A 221 -5.60 -11.35 -11.91
CA PRO A 221 -4.68 -12.41 -11.52
C PRO A 221 -3.22 -11.94 -11.55
N ASN A 222 -2.48 -12.18 -10.46
CA ASN A 222 -1.08 -11.82 -10.27
C ASN A 222 -0.78 -10.30 -10.38
N LYS A 223 -1.81 -9.45 -10.19
CA LYS A 223 -1.68 -7.99 -10.24
C LYS A 223 -1.99 -7.31 -8.93
N ILE A 224 -2.48 -8.03 -7.93
CA ILE A 224 -2.88 -7.48 -6.64
C ILE A 224 -1.89 -7.87 -5.56
N GLY A 225 -1.28 -6.88 -4.90
CA GLY A 225 -0.62 -7.03 -3.61
C GLY A 225 -1.61 -6.65 -2.49
N TYR A 226 -1.63 -7.39 -1.39
CA TYR A 226 -2.56 -7.12 -0.29
C TYR A 226 -1.81 -6.87 1.01
N TYR A 227 -1.87 -5.65 1.52
CA TYR A 227 -1.37 -5.29 2.85
C TYR A 227 -2.51 -5.23 3.85
N PHE A 228 -2.35 -5.92 4.97
CA PHE A 228 -3.34 -5.95 6.04
C PHE A 228 -2.73 -5.67 7.41
N LYS A 229 -3.56 -5.14 8.32
CA LYS A 229 -3.21 -4.93 9.72
C LYS A 229 -4.42 -5.20 10.61
N GLY A 230 -4.19 -5.88 11.74
CA GLY A 230 -5.25 -6.13 12.72
C GLY A 230 -5.95 -7.47 12.59
N LYS A 231 -5.37 -8.38 11.83
CA LYS A 231 -5.75 -9.80 11.74
C LYS A 231 -4.51 -10.67 11.76
N GLU A 232 -4.70 -11.93 12.14
CA GLU A 232 -3.64 -12.92 12.12
C GLU A 232 -3.44 -13.51 10.72
N LEU A 233 -2.24 -14.00 10.45
CA LEU A 233 -1.89 -14.56 9.15
C LEU A 233 -2.85 -15.69 8.71
N ASN A 234 -3.21 -16.58 9.64
CA ASN A 234 -4.10 -17.72 9.39
C ASN A 234 -5.52 -17.31 8.99
N ASP A 235 -5.97 -16.11 9.35
CA ASP A 235 -7.27 -15.60 8.95
C ASP A 235 -7.40 -15.42 7.43
N PHE A 236 -6.26 -15.31 6.72
CA PHE A 236 -6.19 -15.09 5.26
C PHE A 236 -5.92 -16.35 4.45
N SER A 237 -5.90 -17.53 5.06
CA SER A 237 -5.57 -18.80 4.40
C SER A 237 -6.36 -19.07 3.10
N ILE A 238 -7.61 -18.62 3.04
CA ILE A 238 -8.48 -18.77 1.86
C ILE A 238 -7.90 -18.02 0.65
N ILE A 239 -7.43 -16.78 0.84
CA ILE A 239 -6.88 -15.98 -0.27
C ILE A 239 -5.44 -16.33 -0.61
N PHE A 240 -4.71 -17.06 0.24
CA PHE A 240 -3.32 -17.46 -0.03
C PHE A 240 -3.18 -18.42 -1.21
N ASN A 241 -4.23 -19.15 -1.55
CA ASN A 241 -4.28 -20.04 -2.70
C ASN A 241 -4.80 -19.34 -3.97
N SER A 242 -5.14 -18.07 -3.90
CA SER A 242 -5.58 -17.28 -5.04
C SER A 242 -4.39 -16.75 -5.85
N SER A 243 -4.65 -16.23 -7.06
CA SER A 243 -3.65 -15.60 -7.93
C SER A 243 -3.23 -14.21 -7.42
N LEU A 244 -2.84 -14.11 -6.15
CA LEU A 244 -2.35 -12.89 -5.53
C LEU A 244 -0.90 -12.62 -5.99
N ALA A 245 -0.55 -11.38 -6.33
CA ALA A 245 0.84 -11.03 -6.63
C ALA A 245 1.72 -11.15 -5.40
N GLY A 246 1.18 -10.86 -4.23
CA GLY A 246 1.88 -10.99 -2.95
C GLY A 246 1.15 -10.34 -1.78
N ILE A 247 1.75 -10.46 -0.62
CA ILE A 247 1.24 -9.89 0.63
C ILE A 247 2.24 -8.94 1.27
N GLY A 248 1.72 -7.91 1.92
CA GLY A 248 2.48 -7.05 2.82
C GLY A 248 2.07 -7.32 4.27
N ILE A 249 3.04 -7.47 5.15
CA ILE A 249 2.82 -7.77 6.57
C ILE A 249 3.40 -6.69 7.46
N ASN A 250 2.73 -6.45 8.60
CA ASN A 250 3.22 -5.54 9.62
C ASN A 250 4.24 -6.22 10.55
N ASN A 251 4.90 -5.41 11.39
CA ASN A 251 5.95 -5.87 12.31
C ASN A 251 5.47 -6.81 13.44
N THR A 252 4.16 -6.94 13.66
CA THR A 252 3.62 -7.87 14.68
C THR A 252 3.44 -9.30 14.16
N ILE A 253 3.50 -9.49 12.83
CA ILE A 253 3.39 -10.82 12.22
C ILE A 253 4.79 -11.42 12.11
N ASN A 254 4.92 -12.69 12.52
CA ASN A 254 6.17 -13.41 12.38
C ASN A 254 6.48 -13.68 10.90
N ILE A 255 7.59 -13.14 10.41
CA ILE A 255 7.97 -13.26 9.01
C ILE A 255 8.38 -14.70 8.64
N LYS A 256 8.98 -15.46 9.56
CA LYS A 256 9.35 -16.88 9.32
C LYS A 256 8.10 -17.72 9.11
N ASP A 257 7.10 -17.55 9.96
CA ASP A 257 5.81 -18.24 9.81
C ASP A 257 5.13 -17.85 8.51
N THR A 258 5.27 -16.59 8.08
CA THR A 258 4.73 -16.12 6.81
C THR A 258 5.41 -16.84 5.63
N PHE A 259 6.74 -16.99 5.64
CA PHE A 259 7.46 -17.75 4.61
C PHE A 259 7.13 -19.24 4.63
N ALA A 260 6.80 -19.80 5.79
CA ALA A 260 6.36 -21.19 5.91
C ALA A 260 4.96 -21.42 5.31
N LEU A 261 4.03 -20.50 5.54
CA LEU A 261 2.61 -20.64 5.20
C LEU A 261 2.28 -20.14 3.79
N TYR A 262 2.83 -18.98 3.38
CA TYR A 262 2.51 -18.35 2.10
C TYR A 262 3.57 -18.67 1.05
N LYS A 263 3.18 -19.41 0.00
CA LYS A 263 4.08 -19.92 -1.05
C LYS A 263 3.82 -19.35 -2.44
N SER A 264 2.83 -18.47 -2.62
CA SER A 264 2.48 -17.86 -3.90
C SER A 264 2.71 -16.35 -3.88
N GLY A 265 3.51 -15.82 -4.80
CA GLY A 265 3.80 -14.38 -4.89
C GLY A 265 4.80 -13.86 -3.84
N PHE A 266 4.94 -12.54 -3.76
CA PHE A 266 5.90 -11.89 -2.87
C PHE A 266 5.41 -11.80 -1.42
N ILE A 267 6.38 -11.69 -0.50
CA ILE A 267 6.18 -11.29 0.91
C ILE A 267 6.94 -9.98 1.12
N GLN A 268 6.21 -8.90 1.42
CA GLN A 268 6.79 -7.58 1.67
C GLN A 268 6.74 -7.28 3.17
N GLY A 269 7.88 -6.92 3.71
CA GLY A 269 8.03 -6.52 5.11
C GLY A 269 9.34 -7.00 5.71
N ASN A 270 9.44 -6.96 7.04
CA ASN A 270 8.56 -6.31 8.00
C ASN A 270 9.38 -5.71 9.15
N PHE A 271 10.49 -5.05 8.79
CA PHE A 271 11.28 -4.35 9.80
C PHE A 271 10.39 -3.35 10.57
N ASP A 272 10.57 -3.27 11.89
CA ASP A 272 9.81 -2.37 12.75
C ASP A 272 10.10 -0.90 12.41
N GLU A 273 9.11 -0.22 11.85
CA GLU A 273 9.22 1.18 11.44
C GLU A 273 9.51 2.14 12.60
N SER A 274 9.18 1.75 13.84
CA SER A 274 9.48 2.56 15.00
C SER A 274 10.99 2.64 15.32
N LYS A 275 11.76 1.65 14.87
CA LYS A 275 13.22 1.61 15.04
C LYS A 275 13.95 2.58 14.10
N MET A 276 13.28 3.02 13.04
CA MET A 276 13.89 3.96 12.08
C MET A 276 14.16 5.36 12.66
N ILE A 277 13.69 5.67 13.87
CA ILE A 277 13.97 6.94 14.57
C ILE A 277 15.11 6.85 15.58
N LEU A 278 15.69 5.68 15.79
CA LEU A 278 16.82 5.45 16.69
C LEU A 278 18.07 6.19 16.20
N ASP A 279 19.03 6.38 17.09
CA ASP A 279 20.37 6.79 16.67
C ASP A 279 21.02 5.72 15.76
N GLN A 280 22.02 6.13 14.96
CA GLN A 280 22.57 5.23 13.94
C GLN A 280 23.25 4.00 14.52
N SER A 281 23.84 4.09 15.72
CA SER A 281 24.52 2.95 16.36
C SER A 281 23.51 1.89 16.80
N GLN A 282 22.42 2.33 17.42
CA GLN A 282 21.32 1.44 17.81
C GLN A 282 20.61 0.87 16.58
N LEU A 283 20.35 1.71 15.57
CA LEU A 283 19.67 1.27 14.36
C LEU A 283 20.48 0.20 13.61
N ILE A 284 21.80 0.34 13.50
CA ILE A 284 22.67 -0.67 12.87
C ILE A 284 22.50 -2.04 13.55
N GLU A 285 22.50 -2.08 14.89
CA GLU A 285 22.36 -3.35 15.61
C GLU A 285 20.96 -3.97 15.35
N GLU A 286 19.92 -3.17 15.32
CA GLU A 286 18.57 -3.65 15.01
C GLU A 286 18.44 -4.17 13.56
N ILE A 287 19.08 -3.49 12.60
CA ILE A 287 19.08 -3.95 11.21
C ILE A 287 19.90 -5.26 11.06
N LYS A 288 21.04 -5.37 11.75
CA LYS A 288 21.84 -6.61 11.74
C LYS A 288 21.05 -7.78 12.33
N TYR A 289 20.39 -7.56 13.46
CA TYR A 289 19.53 -8.58 14.06
C TYR A 289 18.45 -9.05 13.10
N PHE A 290 17.76 -8.10 12.43
CA PHE A 290 16.80 -8.41 11.39
C PHE A 290 17.42 -9.20 10.22
N CYS A 291 18.62 -8.82 9.77
CA CYS A 291 19.32 -9.56 8.72
C CYS A 291 19.64 -11.00 9.14
N GLU A 292 20.06 -11.23 10.39
CA GLU A 292 20.33 -12.57 10.92
C GLU A 292 19.04 -13.41 11.00
N GLU A 293 17.95 -12.80 11.44
CA GLU A 293 16.64 -13.43 11.43
C GLU A 293 16.23 -13.85 10.01
N MET A 294 16.37 -12.96 9.03
CA MET A 294 16.05 -13.26 7.63
C MET A 294 16.95 -14.36 7.06
N LYS A 295 18.27 -14.33 7.35
CA LYS A 295 19.22 -15.38 6.90
C LYS A 295 18.94 -16.76 7.51
N SER A 296 18.22 -16.82 8.62
CA SER A 296 17.81 -18.08 9.25
C SER A 296 16.60 -18.75 8.57
N ILE A 297 15.96 -18.07 7.63
CA ILE A 297 14.85 -18.60 6.82
C ILE A 297 15.45 -19.43 5.67
N GLU A 298 14.99 -20.66 5.50
CA GLU A 298 15.51 -21.61 4.50
C GLU A 298 15.47 -21.07 3.06
N SER A 299 14.40 -20.34 2.70
CA SER A 299 14.26 -19.71 1.38
C SER A 299 13.61 -18.33 1.51
N LEU A 300 14.29 -17.33 0.94
CA LEU A 300 13.79 -15.94 0.85
C LEU A 300 13.16 -15.63 -0.52
N GLU A 301 12.80 -16.64 -1.29
CA GLU A 301 12.13 -16.45 -2.56
C GLU A 301 10.85 -15.63 -2.39
N GLY A 302 10.73 -14.56 -3.17
CA GLY A 302 9.62 -13.63 -3.09
C GLY A 302 9.77 -12.53 -2.04
N TRP A 303 10.89 -12.48 -1.28
CA TRP A 303 11.07 -11.41 -0.30
C TRP A 303 11.24 -10.05 -0.96
N ILE A 304 10.45 -9.08 -0.50
CA ILE A 304 10.63 -7.63 -0.73
C ILE A 304 10.94 -7.00 0.62
N CYS A 305 12.16 -6.49 0.78
CA CYS A 305 12.57 -5.85 2.02
C CYS A 305 11.86 -4.52 2.21
N SER A 306 11.18 -4.37 3.33
CA SER A 306 10.39 -3.19 3.66
C SER A 306 10.20 -3.05 5.16
N LEU A 307 9.64 -1.90 5.56
CA LEU A 307 9.15 -1.70 6.91
C LEU A 307 7.79 -2.40 7.10
N GLY A 308 7.43 -2.69 8.34
CA GLY A 308 6.14 -3.30 8.68
C GLY A 308 4.94 -2.36 8.53
N HIS A 309 5.18 -1.04 8.47
CA HIS A 309 4.16 -0.02 8.20
C HIS A 309 4.80 1.19 7.49
N GLY A 310 4.00 2.22 7.23
CA GLY A 310 4.51 3.45 6.63
C GLY A 310 5.60 4.10 7.47
N ILE A 311 6.67 4.56 6.83
CA ILE A 311 7.81 5.20 7.48
C ILE A 311 7.37 6.36 8.37
N ASN A 312 7.98 6.49 9.55
CA ASN A 312 7.65 7.54 10.50
C ASN A 312 8.11 8.91 9.99
N LYS A 313 7.28 9.93 10.17
CA LYS A 313 7.59 11.33 9.79
C LYS A 313 8.83 11.92 10.51
N LEU A 314 9.26 11.30 11.60
CA LEU A 314 10.43 11.73 12.39
C LEU A 314 11.70 10.94 12.02
N THR A 315 11.64 10.03 11.06
CA THR A 315 12.80 9.26 10.61
C THR A 315 13.83 10.20 9.98
N PRO A 316 15.08 10.22 10.44
CA PRO A 316 16.15 10.94 9.75
C PRO A 316 16.46 10.30 8.39
N GLU A 317 16.69 11.10 7.35
CA GLU A 317 17.04 10.60 6.00
C GLU A 317 18.30 9.72 6.02
N LYS A 318 19.28 10.09 6.82
CA LYS A 318 20.50 9.29 7.04
C LYS A 318 20.22 7.86 7.54
N ASN A 319 19.11 7.66 8.25
CA ASN A 319 18.70 6.33 8.71
C ASN A 319 18.12 5.50 7.57
N VAL A 320 17.50 6.14 6.57
CA VAL A 320 17.02 5.45 5.36
C VAL A 320 18.20 4.98 4.52
N HIS A 321 19.21 5.83 4.28
CA HIS A 321 20.46 5.43 3.63
C HIS A 321 21.12 4.26 4.36
N LEU A 322 21.28 4.39 5.68
CA LEU A 322 21.91 3.37 6.53
C LEU A 322 21.18 2.02 6.43
N PHE A 323 19.84 2.04 6.43
CA PHE A 323 19.05 0.83 6.29
C PHE A 323 19.31 0.15 4.95
N ILE A 324 19.18 0.90 3.84
CA ILE A 324 19.34 0.36 2.49
C ILE A 324 20.75 -0.19 2.27
N GLU A 325 21.76 0.56 2.66
CA GLU A 325 23.18 0.15 2.55
C GLU A 325 23.45 -1.12 3.36
N THR A 326 22.93 -1.19 4.60
CA THR A 326 23.13 -2.34 5.46
C THR A 326 22.43 -3.59 4.92
N ILE A 327 21.19 -3.47 4.43
CA ILE A 327 20.48 -4.58 3.78
C ILE A 327 21.26 -5.06 2.54
N ARG A 328 21.63 -4.16 1.64
CA ARG A 328 22.35 -4.51 0.43
C ARG A 328 23.69 -5.21 0.73
N LYS A 329 24.45 -4.70 1.72
CA LYS A 329 25.71 -5.33 2.16
C LYS A 329 25.52 -6.73 2.73
N ASN A 330 24.41 -7.00 3.41
CA ASN A 330 24.16 -8.31 4.03
C ASN A 330 23.59 -9.35 3.06
N PHE A 331 23.04 -8.91 1.92
CA PHE A 331 22.34 -9.74 0.93
C PHE A 331 22.89 -9.53 -0.49
N SER A 332 24.18 -9.26 -0.65
CA SER A 332 24.88 -9.14 -1.94
C SER A 332 25.51 -10.46 -2.42
#